data_34a0f9d921824a7fd4b5eebe6054ff61
#
_entry.id   34a0f9d921824a7fd4b5eebe6054ff61
#
_cell.length_a   1.000
_cell.length_b   1.000
_cell.length_c   1.000
_cell.angle_alpha   90.00
_cell.angle_beta   90.00
_cell.angle_gamma   90.00
#
_symmetry.space_group_name_H-M   'P 1'
#
loop_
_entity.id
_entity.type
_entity.pdbx_description
1 polymer ?
#
loop_
_entity_poly.entity_id
_entity_poly.type
_entity_poly.pdbx_seq_one_letter_code
_entity_poly.pdbx_strand_id
1 'polypeptide(L)'
;MDTRSAILTLADKLIREKGFNAFCFSDIARQLNIRNASIHYHFPSKTALGAAVIDYHIDQFNITRQNSEHLSAIDKLETFFAIHAQIELEKRVCIIASLAPDYHMLEDCMTDKLKEFSSAMLDWVTGFLEEGKNEGVFNLNTDIRTKALLIISNMVAIVPLARLTDKNDFKRIQEAIKKELLLK
;
A
#
# COMPACT_ATOMS: atom_id res chain seq x y z
N MET A 1 2.06 -18.31 16.07
CA MET A 1 2.07 -17.98 14.63
C MET A 1 2.39 -19.25 13.88
N ASP A 2 1.59 -19.67 12.92
CA ASP A 2 1.89 -20.86 12.12
C ASP A 2 3.04 -20.58 11.13
N THR A 3 3.63 -21.65 10.58
CA THR A 3 4.79 -21.53 9.68
C THR A 3 4.45 -20.75 8.41
N ARG A 4 3.25 -20.93 7.85
CA ARG A 4 2.81 -20.23 6.66
C ARG A 4 2.72 -18.70 6.89
N SER A 5 2.12 -18.30 8.00
CA SER A 5 2.02 -16.89 8.39
C SER A 5 3.38 -16.26 8.67
N ALA A 6 4.31 -17.01 9.30
CA ALA A 6 5.66 -16.51 9.54
C ALA A 6 6.42 -16.27 8.22
N ILE A 7 6.32 -17.20 7.25
CA ILE A 7 6.92 -17.05 5.92
C ILE A 7 6.34 -15.83 5.21
N LEU A 8 5.00 -15.66 5.21
CA LEU A 8 4.31 -14.55 4.56
C LEU A 8 4.74 -13.20 5.15
N THR A 9 4.76 -13.08 6.48
CA THR A 9 5.17 -11.86 7.19
C THR A 9 6.63 -11.48 6.88
N LEU A 10 7.53 -12.46 6.83
CA LEU A 10 8.93 -12.20 6.49
C LEU A 10 9.10 -11.84 5.02
N ALA A 11 8.35 -12.48 4.12
CA ALA A 11 8.36 -12.15 2.70
C ALA A 11 7.84 -10.73 2.44
N ASP A 12 6.72 -10.33 3.08
CA ASP A 12 6.23 -8.94 3.04
C ASP A 12 7.32 -7.95 3.45
N LYS A 13 7.97 -8.22 4.58
CA LYS A 13 9.07 -7.38 5.05
C LYS A 13 10.18 -7.26 4.01
N LEU A 14 10.66 -8.38 3.46
CA LEU A 14 11.76 -8.41 2.50
C LEU A 14 11.40 -7.69 1.19
N ILE A 15 10.19 -7.90 0.67
CA ILE A 15 9.70 -7.22 -0.54
C ILE A 15 9.67 -5.70 -0.32
N ARG A 16 9.12 -5.24 0.79
CA ARG A 16 8.91 -3.82 1.07
C ARG A 16 10.18 -3.08 1.52
N GLU A 17 11.21 -3.81 1.97
CA GLU A 17 12.50 -3.24 2.38
C GLU A 17 13.58 -3.31 1.28
N LYS A 18 13.57 -4.40 0.48
CA LYS A 18 14.67 -4.70 -0.44
C LYS A 18 14.24 -4.88 -1.90
N GLY A 19 12.94 -5.07 -2.15
CA GLY A 19 12.40 -5.42 -3.46
C GLY A 19 12.24 -6.93 -3.66
N PHE A 20 11.35 -7.30 -4.59
CA PHE A 20 11.01 -8.70 -4.84
C PHE A 20 12.20 -9.55 -5.28
N ASN A 21 13.08 -8.99 -6.10
CA ASN A 21 14.21 -9.73 -6.67
C ASN A 21 15.41 -9.89 -5.71
N ALA A 22 15.44 -9.16 -4.59
CA ALA A 22 16.61 -9.06 -3.69
C ALA A 22 16.69 -10.18 -2.62
N PHE A 23 15.82 -11.18 -2.63
CA PHE A 23 15.85 -12.32 -1.70
C PHE A 23 15.47 -13.63 -2.39
N CYS A 24 15.78 -14.73 -1.74
CA CYS A 24 15.39 -16.09 -2.16
C CYS A 24 14.84 -16.90 -0.99
N PHE A 25 14.30 -18.07 -1.26
CA PHE A 25 13.73 -18.94 -0.21
C PHE A 25 14.75 -19.34 0.86
N SER A 26 16.02 -19.49 0.51
CA SER A 26 17.07 -19.78 1.50
C SER A 26 17.29 -18.62 2.49
N ASP A 27 17.03 -17.38 2.10
CA ASP A 27 17.10 -16.25 3.02
C ASP A 27 15.97 -16.28 4.04
N ILE A 28 14.77 -16.65 3.62
CA ILE A 28 13.61 -16.85 4.50
C ILE A 28 13.87 -18.04 5.42
N ALA A 29 14.32 -19.19 4.87
CA ALA A 29 14.61 -20.41 5.62
C ALA A 29 15.61 -20.14 6.75
N ARG A 30 16.70 -19.45 6.44
CA ARG A 30 17.74 -19.06 7.40
C ARG A 30 17.20 -18.17 8.51
N GLN A 31 16.41 -17.15 8.18
CA GLN A 31 15.88 -16.21 9.18
C GLN A 31 14.82 -16.83 10.09
N LEU A 32 14.02 -17.76 9.57
CA LEU A 32 13.00 -18.47 10.34
C LEU A 32 13.50 -19.76 10.98
N ASN A 33 14.76 -20.15 10.73
CA ASN A 33 15.36 -21.42 11.17
C ASN A 33 14.50 -22.64 10.78
N ILE A 34 14.05 -22.66 9.52
CA ILE A 34 13.28 -23.77 8.92
C ILE A 34 14.00 -24.33 7.68
N ARG A 35 13.54 -25.47 7.18
CA ARG A 35 14.06 -26.05 5.93
C ARG A 35 13.40 -25.39 4.71
N ASN A 36 14.15 -25.26 3.59
CA ASN A 36 13.57 -24.80 2.31
C ASN A 36 12.34 -25.62 1.88
N ALA A 37 12.35 -26.94 2.13
CA ALA A 37 11.22 -27.82 1.85
C ALA A 37 9.93 -27.37 2.56
N SER A 38 10.03 -26.80 3.76
CA SER A 38 8.88 -26.27 4.49
C SER A 38 8.29 -25.02 3.79
N ILE A 39 9.13 -24.20 3.16
CA ILE A 39 8.66 -23.04 2.39
C ILE A 39 7.95 -23.53 1.12
N HIS A 40 8.57 -24.46 0.37
CA HIS A 40 7.99 -25.05 -0.85
C HIS A 40 6.67 -25.77 -0.59
N TYR A 41 6.49 -26.36 0.60
CA TYR A 41 5.22 -26.97 1.00
C TYR A 41 4.08 -25.93 1.07
N HIS A 42 4.34 -24.73 1.57
CA HIS A 42 3.33 -23.66 1.69
C HIS A 42 3.23 -22.78 0.43
N PHE A 43 4.35 -22.57 -0.24
CA PHE A 43 4.46 -21.69 -1.42
C PHE A 43 5.34 -22.38 -2.47
N PRO A 44 4.73 -22.96 -3.53
CA PRO A 44 5.45 -23.77 -4.51
C PRO A 44 6.49 -22.98 -5.32
N SER A 45 6.31 -21.67 -5.44
CA SER A 45 7.23 -20.76 -6.13
C SER A 45 7.34 -19.42 -5.40
N LYS A 46 8.38 -18.65 -5.73
CA LYS A 46 8.56 -17.28 -5.24
C LYS A 46 7.44 -16.37 -5.74
N THR A 47 6.97 -16.58 -6.96
CA THR A 47 5.81 -15.91 -7.54
C THR A 47 4.55 -16.18 -6.73
N ALA A 48 4.29 -17.44 -6.36
CA ALA A 48 3.15 -17.80 -5.51
C ALA A 48 3.23 -17.12 -4.13
N LEU A 49 4.42 -17.00 -3.56
CA LEU A 49 4.64 -16.26 -2.32
C LEU A 49 4.40 -14.76 -2.52
N GLY A 50 4.92 -14.17 -3.61
CA GLY A 50 4.70 -12.75 -3.95
C GLY A 50 3.23 -12.43 -4.16
N ALA A 51 2.50 -13.29 -4.90
CA ALA A 51 1.05 -13.15 -5.10
C ALA A 51 0.29 -13.21 -3.76
N ALA A 52 0.65 -14.12 -2.86
CA ALA A 52 0.04 -14.22 -1.53
C ALA A 52 0.34 -13.00 -0.64
N VAL A 53 1.49 -12.35 -0.79
CA VAL A 53 1.79 -11.08 -0.12
C VAL A 53 0.88 -9.97 -0.65
N ILE A 54 0.65 -9.90 -1.96
CA ILE A 54 -0.26 -8.91 -2.54
C ILE A 54 -1.69 -9.16 -2.03
N ASP A 55 -2.17 -10.42 -2.03
CA ASP A 55 -3.48 -10.78 -1.49
C ASP A 55 -3.64 -10.32 -0.03
N TYR A 56 -2.64 -10.54 0.80
CA TYR A 56 -2.67 -10.07 2.19
C TYR A 56 -2.90 -8.55 2.28
N HIS A 57 -2.24 -7.76 1.43
CA HIS A 57 -2.45 -6.31 1.41
C HIS A 57 -3.82 -5.91 0.86
N ILE A 58 -4.35 -6.64 -0.14
CA ILE A 58 -5.73 -6.44 -0.64
C ILE A 58 -6.73 -6.70 0.48
N ASP A 59 -6.57 -7.80 1.22
CA ASP A 59 -7.45 -8.16 2.33
C ASP A 59 -7.43 -7.09 3.44
N GLN A 60 -6.24 -6.63 3.85
CA GLN A 60 -6.11 -5.57 4.86
C GLN A 60 -6.74 -4.25 4.40
N PHE A 61 -6.55 -3.90 3.14
CA PHE A 61 -7.16 -2.72 2.53
C PHE A 61 -8.68 -2.83 2.51
N ASN A 62 -9.23 -3.99 2.10
CA ASN A 62 -10.67 -4.24 2.07
C ASN A 62 -11.29 -4.16 3.46
N ILE A 63 -10.64 -4.73 4.49
CA ILE A 63 -11.07 -4.60 5.89
C ILE A 63 -11.11 -3.12 6.30
N THR A 64 -10.06 -2.35 5.99
CA THR A 64 -10.01 -0.92 6.32
C THR A 64 -11.11 -0.15 5.61
N ARG A 65 -11.34 -0.41 4.32
CA ARG A 65 -12.39 0.21 3.53
C ARG A 65 -13.78 -0.09 4.11
N GLN A 66 -14.08 -1.34 4.42
CA GLN A 66 -15.35 -1.74 5.02
C GLN A 66 -15.58 -1.07 6.38
N ASN A 67 -14.54 -1.05 7.23
CA ASN A 67 -14.62 -0.39 8.54
C ASN A 67 -14.81 1.13 8.44
N SER A 68 -14.49 1.73 7.30
CA SER A 68 -14.64 3.17 7.04
C SER A 68 -15.92 3.55 6.28
N GLU A 69 -16.76 2.60 5.86
CA GLU A 69 -17.94 2.89 5.04
C GLU A 69 -18.90 3.91 5.68
N HIS A 70 -19.04 3.84 7.01
CA HIS A 70 -19.93 4.72 7.78
C HIS A 70 -19.30 6.06 8.17
N LEU A 71 -18.03 6.28 7.85
CA LEU A 71 -17.31 7.50 8.21
C LEU A 71 -17.62 8.63 7.24
N SER A 72 -17.44 9.89 7.71
CA SER A 72 -17.50 11.07 6.86
C SER A 72 -16.39 11.06 5.80
N ALA A 73 -16.57 11.84 4.73
CA ALA A 73 -15.54 11.99 3.69
C ALA A 73 -14.20 12.47 4.27
N ILE A 74 -14.22 13.34 5.26
CA ILE A 74 -13.03 13.82 5.96
C ILE A 74 -12.35 12.68 6.74
N ASP A 75 -13.12 11.87 7.48
CA ASP A 75 -12.56 10.76 8.26
C ASP A 75 -12.02 9.64 7.35
N LYS A 76 -12.61 9.42 6.17
CA LYS A 76 -12.07 8.51 5.15
C LYS A 76 -10.73 9.01 4.61
N LEU A 77 -10.58 10.30 4.37
CA LEU A 77 -9.30 10.92 4.00
C LEU A 77 -8.25 10.73 5.12
N GLU A 78 -8.63 10.95 6.38
CA GLU A 78 -7.74 10.71 7.53
C GLU A 78 -7.35 9.24 7.64
N THR A 79 -8.28 8.33 7.40
CA THR A 79 -8.01 6.89 7.37
C THR A 79 -7.01 6.53 6.28
N PHE A 80 -7.16 7.12 5.07
CA PHE A 80 -6.19 6.94 3.98
C PHE A 80 -4.80 7.46 4.37
N PHE A 81 -4.71 8.60 5.02
CA PHE A 81 -3.43 9.12 5.53
C PHE A 81 -2.84 8.24 6.63
N ALA A 82 -3.66 7.68 7.52
CA ALA A 82 -3.21 6.81 8.59
C ALA A 82 -2.57 5.52 8.06
N ILE A 83 -3.08 4.94 6.95
CA ILE A 83 -2.44 3.80 6.28
C ILE A 83 -1.00 4.14 5.90
N HIS A 84 -0.77 5.30 5.28
CA HIS A 84 0.55 5.72 4.83
C HIS A 84 1.46 6.14 5.99
N ALA A 85 0.90 6.73 7.05
CA ALA A 85 1.63 7.04 8.28
C ALA A 85 2.15 5.76 8.97
N GLN A 86 1.35 4.69 8.97
CA GLN A 86 1.79 3.40 9.49
C GLN A 86 2.93 2.81 8.64
N ILE A 87 2.86 2.91 7.31
CA ILE A 87 3.91 2.46 6.40
C ILE A 87 5.22 3.24 6.64
N GLU A 88 5.13 4.55 6.85
CA GLU A 88 6.28 5.42 7.18
C GLU A 88 6.89 5.02 8.52
N LEU A 89 6.07 4.82 9.55
CA LEU A 89 6.50 4.41 10.89
C LEU A 89 7.25 3.07 10.87
N GLU A 90 6.80 2.12 10.03
CA GLU A 90 7.46 0.84 9.81
C GLU A 90 8.78 0.95 9.03
N LYS A 91 9.10 2.13 8.50
CA LYS A 91 10.24 2.37 7.61
C LYS A 91 10.23 1.49 6.36
N ARG A 92 9.05 1.21 5.82
CA ARG A 92 8.84 0.44 4.59
C ARG A 92 8.22 1.31 3.51
N VAL A 93 8.03 0.77 2.34
CA VAL A 93 7.21 1.39 1.28
C VAL A 93 5.93 0.58 1.08
N CYS A 94 4.92 1.16 0.45
CA CYS A 94 3.71 0.38 0.15
C CYS A 94 4.03 -0.74 -0.86
N ILE A 95 3.24 -1.82 -0.86
CA ILE A 95 3.50 -2.98 -1.72
C ILE A 95 3.44 -2.62 -3.21
N ILE A 96 2.57 -1.70 -3.61
CA ILE A 96 2.49 -1.21 -4.99
C ILE A 96 3.80 -0.51 -5.37
N ALA A 97 4.30 0.41 -4.52
CA ALA A 97 5.55 1.11 -4.78
C ALA A 97 6.77 0.18 -4.80
N SER A 98 6.72 -0.93 -4.05
CA SER A 98 7.80 -1.93 -4.02
C SER A 98 7.86 -2.78 -5.29
N LEU A 99 6.71 -3.04 -5.93
CA LEU A 99 6.60 -3.99 -7.03
C LEU A 99 6.39 -3.32 -8.40
N ALA A 100 5.81 -2.12 -8.44
CA ALA A 100 5.55 -1.42 -9.70
C ALA A 100 6.81 -1.15 -10.57
N PRO A 101 8.00 -0.85 -10.00
CA PRO A 101 9.21 -0.72 -10.80
C PRO A 101 9.61 -2.00 -11.55
N ASP A 102 9.28 -3.16 -10.98
CA ASP A 102 9.58 -4.48 -11.56
C ASP A 102 8.46 -5.03 -12.44
N TYR A 103 7.43 -4.23 -12.77
CA TYR A 103 6.19 -4.65 -13.44
C TYR A 103 6.42 -5.58 -14.64
N HIS A 104 7.38 -5.26 -15.50
CA HIS A 104 7.68 -6.05 -16.70
C HIS A 104 8.45 -7.36 -16.41
N MET A 105 8.89 -7.55 -15.18
CA MET A 105 9.61 -8.75 -14.73
C MET A 105 8.74 -9.68 -13.87
N LEU A 106 7.56 -9.19 -13.47
CA LEU A 106 6.62 -9.97 -12.68
C LEU A 106 5.76 -10.85 -13.59
N GLU A 107 5.37 -12.02 -13.08
CA GLU A 107 4.41 -12.89 -13.75
C GLU A 107 2.98 -12.30 -13.70
N ASP A 108 2.14 -12.67 -14.69
CA ASP A 108 0.79 -12.13 -14.87
C ASP A 108 -0.07 -12.23 -13.61
N CYS A 109 0.03 -13.34 -12.86
CA CYS A 109 -0.73 -13.51 -11.62
C CYS A 109 -0.40 -12.47 -10.53
N MET A 110 0.80 -11.90 -10.53
CA MET A 110 1.18 -10.81 -9.62
C MET A 110 0.77 -9.46 -10.19
N THR A 111 0.99 -9.23 -11.50
CA THR A 111 0.63 -7.95 -12.13
C THR A 111 -0.87 -7.70 -12.13
N ASP A 112 -1.69 -8.75 -12.33
CA ASP A 112 -3.15 -8.62 -12.29
C ASP A 112 -3.66 -8.27 -10.90
N LYS A 113 -3.11 -8.88 -9.85
CA LYS A 113 -3.40 -8.50 -8.46
C LYS A 113 -2.97 -7.07 -8.12
N LEU A 114 -1.84 -6.61 -8.64
CA LEU A 114 -1.40 -5.22 -8.47
C LEU A 114 -2.33 -4.23 -9.16
N LYS A 115 -2.83 -4.55 -10.36
CA LYS A 115 -3.84 -3.75 -11.06
C LYS A 115 -5.14 -3.70 -10.27
N GLU A 116 -5.63 -4.86 -9.80
CA GLU A 116 -6.82 -4.95 -8.96
C GLU A 116 -6.69 -4.07 -7.72
N PHE A 117 -5.58 -4.21 -6.97
CA PHE A 117 -5.34 -3.42 -5.78
C PHE A 117 -5.25 -1.92 -6.08
N SER A 118 -4.53 -1.53 -7.13
CA SER A 118 -4.40 -0.14 -7.54
C SER A 118 -5.74 0.47 -7.94
N SER A 119 -6.58 -0.30 -8.69
CA SER A 119 -7.93 0.12 -9.05
C SER A 119 -8.82 0.29 -7.82
N ALA A 120 -8.83 -0.69 -6.91
CA ALA A 120 -9.64 -0.63 -5.70
C ALA A 120 -9.26 0.57 -4.81
N MET A 121 -7.96 0.89 -4.70
CA MET A 121 -7.49 2.08 -3.99
C MET A 121 -7.95 3.37 -4.66
N LEU A 122 -7.81 3.46 -5.99
CA LEU A 122 -8.24 4.62 -6.76
C LEU A 122 -9.75 4.84 -6.66
N ASP A 123 -10.54 3.77 -6.75
CA ASP A 123 -12.00 3.83 -6.64
C ASP A 123 -12.43 4.31 -5.25
N TRP A 124 -11.79 3.83 -4.18
CA TRP A 124 -12.08 4.28 -2.82
C TRP A 124 -11.76 5.75 -2.60
N VAL A 125 -10.57 6.20 -3.06
CA VAL A 125 -10.18 7.62 -2.94
C VAL A 125 -11.09 8.50 -3.78
N THR A 126 -11.43 8.10 -5.00
CA THR A 126 -12.37 8.81 -5.86
C THR A 126 -13.74 8.92 -5.19
N GLY A 127 -14.23 7.82 -4.59
CA GLY A 127 -15.53 7.76 -3.92
C GLY A 127 -15.65 8.76 -2.77
N PHE A 128 -14.70 8.77 -1.82
CA PHE A 128 -14.81 9.73 -0.70
C PHE A 128 -14.55 11.18 -1.13
N LEU A 129 -13.79 11.42 -2.20
CA LEU A 129 -13.66 12.78 -2.75
C LEU A 129 -14.98 13.25 -3.37
N GLU A 130 -15.72 12.36 -4.04
CA GLU A 130 -17.04 12.68 -4.59
C GLU A 130 -18.06 12.94 -3.47
N GLU A 131 -18.07 12.09 -2.44
CA GLU A 131 -18.88 12.29 -1.24
C GLU A 131 -18.61 13.68 -0.63
N GLY A 132 -17.37 14.01 -0.34
CA GLY A 132 -17.00 15.29 0.28
C GLY A 132 -17.28 16.50 -0.60
N LYS A 133 -17.22 16.35 -1.93
CA LYS A 133 -17.66 17.41 -2.86
C LYS A 133 -19.16 17.61 -2.78
N ASN A 134 -19.95 16.53 -2.77
CA ASN A 134 -21.41 16.60 -2.71
C ASN A 134 -21.91 17.14 -1.35
N GLU A 135 -21.19 16.83 -0.26
CA GLU A 135 -21.43 17.37 1.07
C GLU A 135 -20.97 18.83 1.23
N GLY A 136 -20.23 19.38 0.25
CA GLY A 136 -19.70 20.73 0.31
C GLY A 136 -18.54 20.89 1.30
N VAL A 137 -17.88 19.80 1.72
CA VAL A 137 -16.72 19.84 2.63
C VAL A 137 -15.39 19.83 1.89
N PHE A 138 -15.35 19.34 0.63
CA PHE A 138 -14.16 19.39 -0.21
C PHE A 138 -14.33 20.35 -1.39
N ASN A 139 -13.28 21.16 -1.61
CA ASN A 139 -13.13 21.98 -2.79
C ASN A 139 -12.27 21.23 -3.82
N LEU A 140 -12.83 20.92 -4.97
CA LEU A 140 -12.14 20.25 -6.06
C LEU A 140 -12.07 21.18 -7.28
N ASN A 141 -10.88 21.66 -7.56
CA ASN A 141 -10.59 22.54 -8.69
C ASN A 141 -10.07 21.80 -9.94
N THR A 142 -10.14 20.48 -9.92
CA THR A 142 -9.83 19.58 -11.05
C THR A 142 -10.80 18.41 -11.04
N ASP A 143 -10.79 17.56 -12.08
CA ASP A 143 -11.61 16.35 -12.08
C ASP A 143 -11.22 15.39 -10.93
N ILE A 144 -12.21 14.67 -10.42
CA ILE A 144 -12.09 13.86 -9.20
C ILE A 144 -11.02 12.77 -9.35
N ARG A 145 -10.97 12.10 -10.51
CA ARG A 145 -10.00 11.05 -10.77
C ARG A 145 -8.57 11.59 -10.76
N THR A 146 -8.32 12.73 -11.39
CA THR A 146 -7.01 13.40 -11.37
C THR A 146 -6.63 13.81 -9.95
N LYS A 147 -7.56 14.35 -9.16
CA LYS A 147 -7.31 14.69 -7.76
C LYS A 147 -6.96 13.43 -6.95
N ALA A 148 -7.69 12.33 -7.12
CA ALA A 148 -7.40 11.07 -6.46
C ALA A 148 -5.98 10.56 -6.81
N LEU A 149 -5.61 10.58 -8.09
CA LEU A 149 -4.26 10.19 -8.54
C LEU A 149 -3.17 11.08 -7.94
N LEU A 150 -3.38 12.40 -7.85
CA LEU A 150 -2.46 13.33 -7.20
C LEU A 150 -2.28 12.99 -5.72
N ILE A 151 -3.35 12.72 -4.99
CA ILE A 151 -3.29 12.35 -3.56
C ILE A 151 -2.54 11.02 -3.39
N ILE A 152 -2.93 9.99 -4.13
CA ILE A 152 -2.29 8.66 -4.04
C ILE A 152 -0.81 8.74 -4.38
N SER A 153 -0.45 9.37 -5.52
CA SER A 153 0.94 9.46 -5.95
C SER A 153 1.81 10.24 -4.96
N ASN A 154 1.30 11.34 -4.40
CA ASN A 154 2.01 12.08 -3.36
C ASN A 154 2.23 11.22 -2.11
N MET A 155 1.20 10.52 -1.61
CA MET A 155 1.31 9.69 -0.41
C MET A 155 2.22 8.48 -0.62
N VAL A 156 2.20 7.88 -1.79
CA VAL A 156 3.09 6.75 -2.14
C VAL A 156 4.55 7.22 -2.27
N ALA A 157 4.79 8.37 -2.90
CA ALA A 157 6.14 8.87 -3.15
C ALA A 157 6.78 9.53 -1.93
N ILE A 158 5.99 10.21 -1.08
CA ILE A 158 6.56 10.95 0.07
C ILE A 158 7.17 10.03 1.13
N VAL A 159 6.67 8.80 1.30
CA VAL A 159 7.20 7.85 2.28
C VAL A 159 8.69 7.55 2.05
N PRO A 160 9.15 7.11 0.86
CA PRO A 160 10.59 6.94 0.61
C PRO A 160 11.34 8.28 0.52
N LEU A 161 10.71 9.34 -0.01
CA LEU A 161 11.37 10.63 -0.21
C LEU A 161 11.71 11.31 1.13
N ALA A 162 10.82 11.29 2.11
CA ALA A 162 11.04 11.89 3.42
C ALA A 162 12.25 11.29 4.17
N ARG A 163 12.68 10.07 3.82
CA ARG A 163 13.92 9.47 4.36
C ARG A 163 15.18 10.11 3.81
N LEU A 164 15.09 10.70 2.61
CA LEU A 164 16.22 11.32 1.90
C LEU A 164 16.26 12.85 2.10
N THR A 165 15.14 13.44 2.52
CA THR A 165 15.01 14.89 2.72
C THR A 165 14.84 15.22 4.21
N ASP A 166 13.63 15.44 4.67
CA ASP A 166 13.30 15.72 6.08
C ASP A 166 12.09 14.84 6.50
N LYS A 167 12.23 14.16 7.65
CA LYS A 167 11.16 13.31 8.21
C LYS A 167 9.82 14.05 8.41
N ASN A 168 9.85 15.38 8.53
CA ASN A 168 8.65 16.19 8.65
C ASN A 168 7.97 16.42 7.28
N ASP A 169 8.62 16.12 6.15
CA ASP A 169 8.05 16.36 4.82
C ASP A 169 6.81 15.49 4.58
N PHE A 170 6.76 14.29 5.16
CA PHE A 170 5.56 13.46 5.14
C PHE A 170 4.35 14.21 5.71
N LYS A 171 4.48 14.78 6.90
CA LYS A 171 3.42 15.55 7.55
C LYS A 171 3.08 16.84 6.77
N ARG A 172 4.10 17.52 6.25
CA ARG A 172 3.90 18.73 5.41
C ARG A 172 3.04 18.45 4.19
N ILE A 173 3.26 17.33 3.51
CA ILE A 173 2.45 16.92 2.34
C ILE A 173 1.01 16.60 2.75
N GLN A 174 0.80 15.88 3.84
CA GLN A 174 -0.56 15.63 4.36
C GLN A 174 -1.31 16.93 4.66
N GLU A 175 -0.67 17.85 5.38
CA GLU A 175 -1.25 19.16 5.73
C GLU A 175 -1.53 20.01 4.48
N ALA A 176 -0.67 19.98 3.48
CA ALA A 176 -0.88 20.67 2.21
C ALA A 176 -2.10 20.13 1.45
N ILE A 177 -2.23 18.79 1.35
CA ILE A 177 -3.39 18.14 0.73
C ILE A 177 -4.68 18.53 1.47
N LYS A 178 -4.69 18.44 2.80
CA LYS A 178 -5.85 18.86 3.62
C LYS A 178 -6.22 20.32 3.40
N LYS A 179 -5.23 21.20 3.44
CA LYS A 179 -5.45 22.65 3.26
C LYS A 179 -6.01 22.98 1.88
N GLU A 180 -5.63 22.24 0.85
CA GLU A 180 -6.14 22.41 -0.50
C GLU A 180 -7.57 21.87 -0.66
N LEU A 181 -7.89 20.74 -0.01
CA LEU A 181 -9.19 20.08 -0.11
C LEU A 181 -10.26 20.74 0.75
N LEU A 182 -9.94 21.14 1.99
CA LEU A 182 -10.93 21.67 2.92
C LEU A 182 -11.31 23.08 2.56
N LEU A 183 -12.59 23.33 2.40
CA LEU A 183 -13.14 24.68 2.32
C LEU A 183 -12.91 25.39 3.67
N LYS A 184 -12.38 26.59 3.62
CA LYS A 184 -12.33 27.50 4.77
C LYS A 184 -13.66 28.19 4.96
#